data_64d396d50ae6029b102c48c747fc38c2
#
_entry.id   64d396d50ae6029b102c48c747fc38c2
#
_cell.length_a   1.000
_cell.length_b   1.000
_cell.length_c   1.000
_cell.angle_alpha   90.00
_cell.angle_beta   90.00
_cell.angle_gamma   90.00
#
_symmetry.space_group_name_H-M   'P 1'
#
loop_
_entity.id
_entity.type
_entity.pdbx_description
1 polymer ?
#
loop_
_entity_poly.entity_id
_entity_poly.type
_entity_poly.pdbx_seq_one_letter_code
_entity_poly.pdbx_strand_id
1 'polypeptide(L)'
;MKSIVIGSGFGGISAALRLRAKGHEVTLIEKQNDLGGRARIFRKNGFSFDAGPTVITAPYLIYELFELFGKDPKDYLNIKPLDIWYQFVFEDGTKFNYSGTVSYTHLTLPTNREV
;
A
#
# COMPACT_ATOMS: atom_id res chain seq x y z
N MET A 1 23.13 -1.58 -18.31
CA MET A 1 22.74 -0.14 -18.41
C MET A 1 22.71 0.43 -17.02
N LYS A 2 23.10 1.70 -16.84
CA LYS A 2 22.97 2.42 -15.55
C LYS A 2 21.67 3.19 -15.51
N SER A 3 20.99 3.18 -14.37
CA SER A 3 19.71 3.86 -14.18
C SER A 3 19.69 4.55 -12.82
N ILE A 4 19.11 5.74 -12.78
CA ILE A 4 18.91 6.50 -11.55
C ILE A 4 17.39 6.62 -11.32
N VAL A 5 16.94 6.29 -10.12
CA VAL A 5 15.56 6.46 -9.67
C VAL A 5 15.56 7.50 -8.55
N ILE A 6 14.73 8.53 -8.68
CA ILE A 6 14.63 9.61 -7.69
C ILE A 6 13.33 9.45 -6.90
N GLY A 7 13.47 9.32 -5.59
CA GLY A 7 12.39 9.10 -4.64
C GLY A 7 12.17 7.62 -4.32
N SER A 8 12.00 7.33 -3.02
CA SER A 8 11.83 5.97 -2.48
C SER A 8 10.43 5.71 -1.92
N GLY A 9 9.40 6.33 -2.49
CA GLY A 9 8.03 5.90 -2.30
C GLY A 9 7.76 4.56 -3.00
N PHE A 10 6.57 3.97 -2.86
CA PHE A 10 6.24 2.68 -3.50
C PHE A 10 6.55 2.65 -4.99
N GLY A 11 6.22 3.73 -5.73
CA GLY A 11 6.52 3.81 -7.16
C GLY A 11 8.01 3.77 -7.47
N GLY A 12 8.82 4.53 -6.74
CA GLY A 12 10.27 4.56 -6.93
C GLY A 12 10.93 3.24 -6.57
N ILE A 13 10.56 2.63 -5.44
CA ILE A 13 11.05 1.31 -5.04
C ILE A 13 10.67 0.25 -6.08
N SER A 14 9.41 0.23 -6.52
CA SER A 14 8.95 -0.71 -7.54
C SER A 14 9.68 -0.55 -8.87
N ALA A 15 9.91 0.69 -9.31
CA ALA A 15 10.67 0.97 -10.54
C ALA A 15 12.12 0.51 -10.39
N ALA A 16 12.78 0.82 -9.27
CA ALA A 16 14.17 0.44 -9.02
C ALA A 16 14.34 -1.10 -9.02
N LEU A 17 13.43 -1.82 -8.35
CA LEU A 17 13.45 -3.28 -8.30
C LEU A 17 13.23 -3.89 -9.70
N ARG A 18 12.24 -3.42 -10.47
CA ARG A 18 11.99 -3.91 -11.81
C ARG A 18 13.16 -3.63 -12.79
N LEU A 19 13.77 -2.46 -12.69
CA LEU A 19 14.97 -2.15 -13.46
C LEU A 19 16.13 -3.07 -13.06
N ARG A 20 16.32 -3.32 -11.77
CA ARG A 20 17.34 -4.23 -11.27
C ARG A 20 17.12 -5.67 -11.78
N ALA A 21 15.87 -6.16 -11.75
CA ALA A 21 15.51 -7.47 -12.28
C ALA A 21 15.79 -7.60 -13.78
N LYS A 22 15.73 -6.49 -14.53
CA LYS A 22 16.12 -6.42 -15.94
C LYS A 22 17.63 -6.29 -16.17
N GLY A 23 18.45 -6.38 -15.13
CA GLY A 23 19.92 -6.35 -15.23
C GLY A 23 20.52 -4.94 -15.23
N HIS A 24 19.78 -3.90 -14.90
CA HIS A 24 20.33 -2.56 -14.75
C HIS A 24 21.15 -2.43 -13.46
N GLU A 25 22.21 -1.64 -13.50
CA GLU A 25 22.85 -1.09 -12.32
C GLU A 25 22.01 0.12 -11.88
N VAL A 26 21.33 0.01 -10.73
CA VAL A 26 20.35 0.99 -10.29
C VAL A 26 20.86 1.75 -9.08
N THR A 27 20.80 3.07 -9.15
CA THR A 27 21.00 3.98 -8.02
C THR A 27 19.66 4.58 -7.63
N LEU A 28 19.20 4.35 -6.39
CA LEU A 28 18.00 4.96 -5.82
C LEU A 28 18.42 6.15 -4.95
N ILE A 29 17.89 7.33 -5.24
CA ILE A 29 18.19 8.58 -4.53
C ILE A 29 16.93 9.00 -3.75
N GLU A 30 17.09 9.22 -2.45
CA GLU A 30 16.04 9.72 -1.56
C GLU A 30 16.54 10.94 -0.79
N LYS A 31 15.72 11.99 -0.70
CA LYS A 31 16.09 13.22 0.03
C LYS A 31 15.81 13.14 1.53
N GLN A 32 14.94 12.24 1.95
CA GLN A 32 14.60 12.01 3.35
C GLN A 32 15.54 10.97 3.96
N ASN A 33 15.65 10.97 5.29
CA ASN A 33 16.45 9.97 6.01
C ASN A 33 15.78 8.58 6.01
N ASP A 34 14.48 8.52 5.80
CA ASP A 34 13.69 7.29 5.78
C ASP A 34 13.11 7.01 4.40
N LEU A 35 13.07 5.73 4.02
CA LEU A 35 12.42 5.27 2.81
C LEU A 35 10.90 5.21 2.99
N GLY A 36 10.16 5.02 1.89
CA GLY A 36 8.73 4.75 1.90
C GLY A 36 7.83 5.91 1.47
N GLY A 37 8.37 7.13 1.37
CA GLY A 37 7.61 8.30 0.92
C GLY A 37 6.41 8.58 1.83
N ARG A 38 5.18 8.55 1.28
CA ARG A 38 3.95 8.74 2.06
C ARG A 38 3.58 7.55 2.96
N ALA A 39 4.19 6.39 2.77
CA ALA A 39 3.99 5.21 3.59
C ALA A 39 5.10 5.00 4.63
N ARG A 40 5.95 6.01 4.87
CA ARG A 40 6.99 5.95 5.89
C ARG A 40 6.41 5.98 7.30
N ILE A 41 7.23 5.59 8.26
CA ILE A 41 6.89 5.65 9.68
C ILE A 41 7.58 6.86 10.30
N PHE A 42 6.83 7.69 11.03
CA PHE A 42 7.40 8.75 11.86
C PHE A 42 7.68 8.22 13.26
N ARG A 43 8.86 8.54 13.77
CA ARG A 43 9.23 8.23 15.16
C ARG A 43 9.48 9.51 15.92
N LYS A 44 8.78 9.67 17.05
CA LYS A 44 8.93 10.83 17.92
C LYS A 44 8.73 10.43 19.38
N ASN A 45 9.66 10.80 20.26
CA ASN A 45 9.56 10.57 21.71
C ASN A 45 9.29 9.11 22.09
N GLY A 46 9.89 8.12 21.37
CA GLY A 46 9.67 6.71 21.62
C GLY A 46 8.39 6.12 20.99
N PHE A 47 7.55 6.94 20.37
CA PHE A 47 6.35 6.50 19.66
C PHE A 47 6.61 6.36 18.15
N SER A 48 5.90 5.42 17.53
CA SER A 48 5.89 5.22 16.07
C SER A 48 4.52 5.52 15.52
N PHE A 49 4.47 6.30 14.44
CA PHE A 49 3.23 6.70 13.77
C PHE A 49 3.32 6.37 12.28
N ASP A 50 2.33 5.65 11.77
CA ASP A 50 2.19 5.43 10.34
C ASP A 50 1.79 6.74 9.64
N ALA A 51 2.53 7.10 8.60
CA ALA A 51 2.30 8.37 7.88
C ALA A 51 1.22 8.27 6.82
N GLY A 52 0.79 7.06 6.47
CA GLY A 52 -0.06 6.82 5.33
C GLY A 52 -0.95 5.60 5.47
N PRO A 53 -1.26 4.95 4.36
CA PRO A 53 -2.19 3.85 4.33
C PRO A 53 -1.70 2.66 5.17
N THR A 54 -2.58 2.16 6.02
CA THR A 54 -2.37 0.96 6.85
C THR A 54 -3.01 -0.27 6.23
N VAL A 55 -3.92 -0.08 5.27
CA VAL A 55 -4.60 -1.15 4.55
C VAL A 55 -4.01 -1.29 3.15
N ILE A 56 -3.51 -2.49 2.84
CA ILE A 56 -2.95 -2.83 1.53
C ILE A 56 -4.05 -3.48 0.69
N THR A 57 -4.52 -2.77 -0.33
CA THR A 57 -5.63 -3.21 -1.18
C THR A 57 -5.20 -4.14 -2.32
N ALA A 58 -3.91 -4.15 -2.67
CA ALA A 58 -3.35 -4.94 -3.78
C ALA A 58 -2.04 -5.63 -3.35
N PRO A 59 -2.09 -6.58 -2.40
CA PRO A 59 -0.89 -7.24 -1.87
C PRO A 59 -0.11 -8.00 -2.96
N TYR A 60 -0.79 -8.51 -3.99
CA TYR A 60 -0.17 -9.21 -5.10
C TYR A 60 0.89 -8.37 -5.85
N LEU A 61 0.72 -7.05 -5.94
CA LEU A 61 1.71 -6.15 -6.54
C LEU A 61 3.00 -6.06 -5.71
N ILE A 62 2.88 -6.25 -4.40
CA ILE A 62 4.05 -6.32 -3.51
C ILE A 62 4.72 -7.68 -3.65
N TYR A 63 3.94 -8.76 -3.65
CA TYR A 63 4.45 -10.13 -3.77
C TYR A 63 5.23 -10.32 -5.06
N GLU A 64 4.74 -9.81 -6.18
CA GLU A 64 5.43 -9.83 -7.48
C GLU A 64 6.87 -9.28 -7.39
N LEU A 65 7.09 -8.22 -6.61
CA LEU A 65 8.43 -7.64 -6.46
C LEU A 65 9.42 -8.59 -5.77
N PHE A 66 8.96 -9.42 -4.84
CA PHE A 66 9.80 -10.44 -4.21
C PHE A 66 10.06 -11.61 -5.16
N GLU A 67 9.04 -12.03 -5.91
CA GLU A 67 9.12 -13.10 -6.90
C GLU A 67 10.15 -12.80 -8.01
N LEU A 68 10.29 -11.53 -8.44
CA LEU A 68 11.32 -11.08 -9.39
C LEU A 68 12.73 -11.47 -8.96
N PHE A 69 12.98 -11.71 -7.68
CA PHE A 69 14.27 -12.07 -7.11
C PHE A 69 14.28 -13.47 -6.49
N GLY A 70 13.27 -14.29 -6.77
CA GLY A 70 13.15 -15.64 -6.22
C GLY A 70 12.99 -15.66 -4.69
N LYS A 71 12.39 -14.61 -4.13
CA LYS A 71 12.15 -14.46 -2.67
C LYS A 71 10.71 -14.79 -2.34
N ASP A 72 10.48 -15.48 -1.23
CA ASP A 72 9.13 -15.63 -0.67
C ASP A 72 8.78 -14.37 0.14
N PRO A 73 7.73 -13.63 -0.23
CA PRO A 73 7.31 -12.45 0.53
C PRO A 73 6.97 -12.75 2.00
N LYS A 74 6.55 -13.97 2.32
CA LYS A 74 6.20 -14.40 3.70
C LYS A 74 7.41 -14.41 4.64
N ASP A 75 8.63 -14.53 4.11
CA ASP A 75 9.84 -14.46 4.92
C ASP A 75 10.14 -13.03 5.41
N TYR A 76 9.51 -12.03 4.78
CA TYR A 76 9.78 -10.60 5.00
C TYR A 76 8.58 -9.83 5.51
N LEU A 77 7.36 -10.26 5.14
CA LEU A 77 6.12 -9.53 5.37
C LEU A 77 5.07 -10.44 6.02
N ASN A 78 4.42 -9.94 7.05
CA ASN A 78 3.27 -10.59 7.67
C ASN A 78 2.01 -9.78 7.35
N ILE A 79 1.47 -9.98 6.14
CA ILE A 79 0.23 -9.33 5.69
C ILE A 79 -0.95 -10.20 6.13
N LYS A 80 -1.82 -9.63 6.95
CA LYS A 80 -3.02 -10.30 7.45
C LYS A 80 -4.25 -9.84 6.67
N PRO A 81 -5.11 -10.76 6.20
CA PRO A 81 -6.38 -10.40 5.62
C PRO A 81 -7.27 -9.71 6.65
N LEU A 82 -8.06 -8.74 6.20
CA LEU A 82 -9.07 -8.06 7.00
C LEU A 82 -10.45 -8.41 6.45
N ASP A 83 -11.37 -8.80 7.33
CA ASP A 83 -12.76 -9.05 6.96
C ASP A 83 -13.48 -7.75 6.63
N ILE A 84 -13.21 -6.71 7.41
CA ILE A 84 -13.73 -5.36 7.21
C ILE A 84 -12.53 -4.45 6.95
N TRP A 85 -12.51 -3.79 5.78
CA TRP A 85 -11.44 -2.87 5.42
C TRP A 85 -11.68 -1.49 5.99
N TYR A 86 -12.93 -1.00 5.92
CA TYR A 86 -13.35 0.29 6.44
C TYR A 86 -14.75 0.19 7.02
N GLN A 87 -14.98 0.88 8.12
CA GLN A 87 -16.31 1.10 8.68
C GLN A 87 -16.65 2.58 8.55
N PHE A 88 -17.74 2.87 7.84
CA PHE A 88 -18.31 4.21 7.78
C PHE A 88 -19.39 4.31 8.85
N VAL A 89 -19.34 5.39 9.61
CA VAL A 89 -20.35 5.72 10.62
C VAL A 89 -20.97 7.04 10.22
N PHE A 90 -22.29 7.05 10.03
CA PHE A 90 -23.06 8.22 9.63
C PHE A 90 -23.57 8.96 10.87
N GLU A 91 -24.02 10.22 10.68
CA GLU A 91 -24.50 11.07 11.77
C GLU A 91 -25.73 10.49 12.50
N ASP A 92 -26.57 9.73 11.81
CA ASP A 92 -27.73 9.01 12.35
C ASP A 92 -27.36 7.73 13.14
N GLY A 93 -26.07 7.43 13.26
CA GLY A 93 -25.55 6.23 13.89
C GLY A 93 -25.54 4.98 13.01
N THR A 94 -26.02 5.07 11.77
CA THR A 94 -25.95 3.96 10.79
C THR A 94 -24.49 3.61 10.49
N LYS A 95 -24.21 2.32 10.38
CA LYS A 95 -22.86 1.83 10.08
C LYS A 95 -22.86 1.06 8.76
N PHE A 96 -21.88 1.32 7.94
CA PHE A 96 -21.60 0.59 6.72
C PHE A 96 -20.19 -0.01 6.78
N ASN A 97 -20.08 -1.33 6.63
CA ASN A 97 -18.80 -2.04 6.59
C ASN A 97 -18.43 -2.29 5.14
N TYR A 98 -17.29 -1.76 4.73
CA TYR A 98 -16.70 -2.04 3.43
C TYR A 98 -15.68 -3.17 3.55
N SER A 99 -15.95 -4.29 2.88
CA SER A 99 -15.02 -5.40 2.67
C SER A 99 -14.63 -5.43 1.19
N GLY A 100 -13.40 -5.72 0.86
CA GLY A 100 -12.92 -5.73 -0.54
C GLY A 100 -13.51 -6.83 -1.44
N THR A 101 -14.56 -7.50 -1.03
CA THR A 101 -15.22 -8.55 -1.80
C THR A 101 -16.11 -7.93 -2.88
N VAL A 102 -15.98 -8.39 -4.11
CA VAL A 102 -16.71 -7.92 -5.32
C VAL A 102 -18.24 -7.97 -5.18
N SER A 103 -18.77 -8.80 -4.28
CA SER A 103 -20.22 -8.90 -4.01
C SER A 103 -20.85 -7.60 -3.47
N TYR A 104 -20.05 -6.66 -2.96
CA TYR A 104 -20.55 -5.37 -2.46
C TYR A 104 -20.53 -4.25 -3.51
N THR A 105 -19.98 -4.47 -4.70
CA THR A 105 -20.03 -3.46 -5.78
C THR A 105 -21.45 -3.28 -6.36
N HIS A 106 -22.40 -4.12 -5.96
CA HIS A 106 -23.81 -4.03 -6.35
C HIS A 106 -24.74 -3.50 -5.24
N LEU A 107 -24.20 -3.00 -4.14
CA LEU A 107 -25.00 -2.21 -3.22
C LEU A 107 -25.35 -0.89 -3.91
N THR A 108 -26.51 -0.86 -4.55
CA THR A 108 -27.18 0.39 -4.87
C THR A 108 -27.38 1.13 -3.56
N LEU A 109 -26.67 2.25 -3.39
CA LEU A 109 -27.01 3.22 -2.36
C LEU A 109 -28.51 3.52 -2.51
N PRO A 110 -29.30 3.48 -1.45
CA PRO A 110 -30.68 3.91 -1.54
C PRO A 110 -30.66 5.38 -1.97
N THR A 111 -30.91 5.59 -3.25
CA THR A 111 -31.12 6.93 -3.78
C THR A 111 -32.53 7.34 -3.39
N ASN A 112 -32.72 7.75 -2.16
CA ASN A 112 -33.85 8.58 -1.81
C ASN A 112 -33.64 9.95 -2.43
N ARG A 113 -34.01 10.04 -3.69
CA ARG A 113 -34.35 11.29 -4.34
C ARG A 113 -35.85 11.33 -4.43
N GLU A 114 -36.49 11.82 -3.40
CA GLU A 114 -37.73 12.54 -3.55
C GLU A 114 -37.43 13.99 -3.23
N VAL A 115 -37.49 14.80 -4.27
CA VAL A 115 -37.58 16.25 -4.24
C VAL A 115 -39.04 16.57 -4.45
#